data_1ed1e389c857bdad190aa6beb2da0cec
#
_entry.id   1ed1e389c857bdad190aa6beb2da0cec
#
_cell.length_a   1.000
_cell.length_b   1.000
_cell.length_c   1.000
_cell.angle_alpha   90.00
_cell.angle_beta   90.00
_cell.angle_gamma   90.00
#
_symmetry.space_group_name_H-M   'P 1'
#
loop_
_entity.id
_entity.type
_entity.pdbx_description
1 polymer ?
#
loop_
_entity_poly.entity_id
_entity_poly.type
_entity_poly.pdbx_seq_one_letter_code
_entity_poly.pdbx_strand_id
1 'polypeptide(L)' 'MQASVGERLVIHGKQVGQPDRRGEILEVRGDNGGPPFLVRFDDGHETLLYPGADCELDRQHQAG' A
#
# COMPACT_ATOMS: atom_id res chain seq x y z
N MET A 1 -0.37 8.62 6.94
CA MET A 1 -1.18 7.41 6.73
C MET A 1 -0.89 6.40 7.82
N GLN A 2 -1.90 5.80 8.36
CA GLN A 2 -1.75 4.72 9.33
C GLN A 2 -2.29 3.44 8.72
N ALA A 3 -1.57 2.33 8.97
CA ALA A 3 -1.95 1.06 8.40
C ALA A 3 -1.52 -0.08 9.31
N SER A 4 -2.02 -1.27 9.01
CA SER A 4 -1.70 -2.47 9.78
C SER A 4 -1.23 -3.58 8.84
N VAL A 5 -0.47 -4.51 9.41
CA VAL A 5 -0.04 -5.69 8.68
C VAL A 5 -1.27 -6.42 8.15
N GLY A 6 -1.19 -6.84 6.90
CA GLY A 6 -2.27 -7.53 6.22
C GLY A 6 -3.20 -6.62 5.44
N GLU A 7 -3.14 -5.32 5.67
CA GLU A 7 -3.92 -4.40 4.85
C GLU A 7 -3.30 -4.28 3.47
N ARG A 8 -4.14 -3.95 2.51
CA ARG A 8 -3.68 -3.75 1.14
C ARG A 8 -3.70 -2.28 0.81
N LEU A 9 -2.79 -1.90 -0.08
CA LEU A 9 -2.75 -0.53 -0.56
C LEU A 9 -2.73 -0.50 -2.08
N VAL A 10 -3.07 0.66 -2.61
CA VAL A 10 -3.03 0.90 -4.05
C VAL A 10 -2.28 2.19 -4.31
N ILE A 11 -1.39 2.15 -5.29
CA ILE A 11 -0.69 3.32 -5.79
C ILE A 11 -1.27 3.63 -7.15
N HIS A 12 -1.90 4.79 -7.27
CA HIS A 12 -2.57 5.16 -8.51
C HIS A 12 -1.57 5.60 -9.55
N GLY A 13 -1.78 5.13 -10.77
CA GLY A 13 -0.96 5.57 -11.88
C GLY A 13 -1.17 7.05 -12.16
N LYS A 14 -0.08 7.74 -12.52
CA LYS A 14 -0.12 9.19 -12.70
C LYS A 14 -0.33 9.61 -14.15
N GLN A 15 -0.16 8.69 -15.06
CA GLN A 15 -0.24 8.99 -16.48
C GLN A 15 -1.24 8.08 -17.16
N VAL A 16 -1.79 8.55 -18.24
CA VAL A 16 -2.70 7.76 -19.05
C VAL A 16 -1.98 6.50 -19.50
N GLY A 17 -2.63 5.36 -19.33
CA GLY A 17 -2.06 4.08 -19.69
C GLY A 17 -1.18 3.46 -18.64
N GLN A 18 -0.93 4.14 -17.53
CA GLN A 18 -0.14 3.60 -16.44
C GLN A 18 -1.09 2.97 -15.42
N PRO A 19 -1.02 1.65 -15.20
CA PRO A 19 -1.97 0.99 -14.30
C PRO A 19 -1.65 1.30 -12.84
N ASP A 20 -2.68 1.17 -12.01
CA ASP A 20 -2.50 1.20 -10.57
C ASP A 20 -1.71 -0.01 -10.13
N ARG A 21 -0.93 0.14 -9.07
CA ARG A 21 -0.19 -0.96 -8.47
C ARG A 21 -0.80 -1.27 -7.12
N ARG A 22 -0.95 -2.55 -6.82
CA ARG A 22 -1.54 -2.99 -5.57
C ARG A 22 -0.57 -3.90 -4.85
N GLY A 23 -0.58 -3.80 -3.52
CA GLY A 23 0.29 -4.62 -2.70
C GLY A 23 -0.29 -4.87 -1.34
N GLU A 24 0.36 -5.77 -0.62
CA GLU A 24 -0.02 -6.13 0.73
C GLU A 24 1.06 -5.66 1.70
N ILE A 25 0.63 -5.08 2.82
CA ILE A 25 1.55 -4.62 3.85
C ILE A 25 2.00 -5.81 4.66
N LEU A 26 3.29 -6.09 4.63
CA LEU A 26 3.90 -7.19 5.37
C LEU A 26 4.40 -6.76 6.73
N GLU A 27 4.91 -5.52 6.84
CA GLU A 27 5.40 -4.96 8.10
C GLU A 27 5.11 -3.47 8.14
N VAL A 28 4.86 -3.00 9.35
CA VAL A 28 4.72 -1.57 9.63
C VAL A 28 5.91 -1.17 10.48
N ARG A 29 6.77 -0.32 9.97
CA ARG A 29 8.03 0.00 10.62
C ARG A 29 8.04 1.33 11.34
N GLY A 30 7.06 2.18 11.06
CA GLY A 30 6.96 3.46 11.73
C GLY A 30 6.14 3.37 12.99
N ASP A 31 6.14 4.45 13.77
CA ASP A 31 5.38 4.52 15.00
C ASP A 31 3.90 4.71 14.71
N ASN A 32 3.06 4.11 15.54
CA ASN A 32 1.60 4.31 15.50
C ASN A 32 0.98 3.94 14.16
N GLY A 33 1.50 2.89 13.54
CA GLY A 33 0.99 2.45 12.26
C GLY A 33 1.47 3.27 11.08
N GLY A 34 2.49 4.07 11.28
CA GLY A 34 3.01 4.95 10.24
C GLY A 34 4.07 4.31 9.35
N PRO A 35 4.43 5.04 8.28
CA PRO A 35 5.45 4.55 7.36
C PRO A 35 6.84 4.56 7.99
N PRO A 36 7.80 3.84 7.39
CA PRO A 36 7.65 3.11 6.14
C PRO A 36 6.97 1.77 6.33
N PHE A 37 6.40 1.28 5.24
CA PHE A 37 5.77 -0.03 5.22
C PHE A 37 6.59 -0.96 4.34
N LEU A 38 6.77 -2.21 4.78
CA LEU A 38 7.28 -3.23 3.89
C LEU A 38 6.09 -3.80 3.13
N VAL A 39 6.12 -3.67 1.82
CA VAL A 39 4.98 -3.99 0.96
C VAL A 39 5.42 -4.99 -0.09
N ARG A 40 4.60 -6.01 -0.31
CA ARG A 40 4.78 -6.92 -1.43
C ARG A 40 3.70 -6.65 -2.46
N PHE A 41 4.13 -6.25 -3.65
CA PHE A 41 3.22 -5.96 -4.74
C PHE A 41 2.74 -7.25 -5.40
N ASP A 42 1.69 -7.13 -6.20
CA ASP A 42 1.06 -8.30 -6.82
C ASP A 42 1.99 -9.05 -7.76
N ASP A 43 3.05 -8.42 -8.25
CA ASP A 43 4.07 -9.09 -9.05
C ASP A 43 5.11 -9.83 -8.20
N GLY A 44 4.95 -9.82 -6.88
CA GLY A 44 5.88 -10.48 -5.98
C GLY A 44 7.05 -9.63 -5.52
N HIS A 45 7.15 -8.40 -5.99
CA HIS A 45 8.24 -7.52 -5.63
C HIS A 45 8.02 -6.90 -4.25
N GLU A 46 9.02 -6.97 -3.38
CA GLU A 46 8.92 -6.41 -2.03
C GLU A 46 9.82 -5.18 -1.92
N THR A 47 9.30 -4.15 -1.27
CA THR A 47 10.06 -2.93 -1.07
C THR A 47 9.56 -2.18 0.16
N LEU A 48 10.43 -1.34 0.71
CA LEU A 48 10.00 -0.37 1.73
C LEU A 48 9.39 0.83 1.02
N LEU A 49 8.25 1.26 1.53
CA LEU A 49 7.45 2.30 0.88
C LEU A 49 7.11 3.41 1.85
N TYR A 50 7.34 4.65 1.40
CA TYR A 50 6.80 5.84 2.04
C TYR A 50 5.65 6.32 1.16
N PRO A 51 4.40 6.11 1.57
CA PRO A 51 3.27 6.44 0.70
C PRO A 51 3.17 7.94 0.45
N GLY A 52 2.93 8.28 -0.80
CA GLY A 52 2.70 9.65 -1.20
C GLY A 52 1.22 9.93 -1.40
N ALA A 53 0.91 11.06 -2.01
CA ALA A 53 -0.47 11.48 -2.21
C ALA A 53 -1.24 10.55 -3.17
N ASP A 54 -0.53 9.80 -3.98
CA ASP A 54 -1.12 8.88 -4.93
C ASP A 54 -1.30 7.47 -4.38
N CYS A 55 -1.05 7.29 -3.10
CA CYS A 55 -1.18 5.99 -2.44
C CYS A 55 -2.30 6.03 -1.43
N GLU A 56 -3.15 5.01 -1.43
CA GLU A 56 -4.20 4.91 -0.41
C GLU A 56 -4.42 3.46 -0.02
N LEU A 57 -5.05 3.26 1.13
CA LEU A 57 -5.40 1.93 1.57
C LEU A 57 -6.58 1.42 0.77
N ASP A 58 -6.51 0.17 0.38
CA ASP A 58 -7.57 -0.49 -0.36
C ASP A 58 -8.50 -1.18 0.64
N ARG A 59 -9.58 -0.52 1.05
CA ARG A 59 -10.49 -0.99 2.09
C ARG A 59 -11.84 -1.37 1.51
N GLN A 60 -11.81 -2.12 0.54
CA GLN A 60 -13.07 -2.53 -0.02
C GLN A 60 -13.97 -3.14 0.99
N HIS A 61 -14.21 -3.28 1.14
CA HIS A 61 -14.85 -4.01 1.80
C HIS A 61 -15.43 -4.50 2.40
N GLN A 62 -15.51 -4.55 2.73
CA GLN A 62 -15.85 -5.15 3.35
C GLN A 62 -16.80 -5.60 3.72
N ALA A 63 -16.78 -5.92 3.59
CA ALA A 63 -17.72 -6.63 3.84
C ALA A 63 -18.49 -6.76 4.66
N GLY A 64 -18.53 -6.44 4.75
CA GLY A 64 -19.52 -6.27 5.37
C GLY A 64 -19.94 -6.63 6.35
#